data_4e81c22c512dd298c6a23296b67d84fa
#
_entry.id   4e81c22c512dd298c6a23296b67d84fa
#
_cell.length_a   1.000
_cell.length_b   1.000
_cell.length_c   1.000
_cell.angle_alpha   90.00
_cell.angle_beta   90.00
_cell.angle_gamma   90.00
#
_symmetry.space_group_name_H-M   'P 1'
#
loop_
_entity.id
_entity.type
_entity.pdbx_description
1 polymer ?
#
loop_
_entity_poly.entity_id
_entity_poly.type
_entity_poly.pdbx_seq_one_letter_code
_entity_poly.pdbx_strand_id
1 'polypeptide(L)'
;MDSDSLIAGLRRQPLLVVLRADQPLQLQGRLAALADLGLVHVEIAWTPHPAWVEQVIQLRLCHPSVKLGAASVTSLEALAAVSEAGLHYAMAPIFSLELLSAARQAQLLLVPGVFSPSEVQAAADQGCRLVKLFPAVSLGPDYWARLRAPMACLPFCIAAGGLAAADVEPWLAAGVDAVTLGAAVADPAGLAPLAPLLERWRRQPAWQ
;
A
#
# COMPACT_ATOMS: atom_id res chain seq x y z
N MET A 1 9.77 9.65 -0.50
CA MET A 1 10.22 8.32 0.01
C MET A 1 10.73 7.51 -1.16
N ASP A 2 11.83 6.81 -1.03
CA ASP A 2 12.32 5.87 -2.05
C ASP A 2 11.87 4.43 -1.73
N SER A 3 12.15 3.51 -2.66
CA SER A 3 11.76 2.10 -2.53
C SER A 3 12.42 1.41 -1.34
N ASP A 4 13.67 1.75 -1.01
CA ASP A 4 14.39 1.13 0.11
C ASP A 4 13.76 1.51 1.45
N SER A 5 13.37 2.76 1.61
CA SER A 5 12.70 3.26 2.81
C SER A 5 11.33 2.60 3.01
N LEU A 6 10.56 2.42 1.93
CA LEU A 6 9.26 1.74 2.02
C LEU A 6 9.44 0.25 2.34
N ILE A 7 10.35 -0.45 1.67
CA ILE A 7 10.68 -1.85 1.94
C ILE A 7 11.12 -2.04 3.40
N ALA A 8 12.04 -1.19 3.88
CA ALA A 8 12.51 -1.26 5.26
C ALA A 8 11.38 -1.03 6.27
N GLY A 9 10.46 -0.12 5.98
CA GLY A 9 9.27 0.11 6.79
C GLY A 9 8.35 -1.12 6.83
N LEU A 10 8.05 -1.69 5.66
CA LEU A 10 7.17 -2.84 5.52
C LEU A 10 7.79 -4.15 6.05
N ARG A 11 9.11 -4.29 6.05
CA ARG A 11 9.76 -5.41 6.73
C ARG A 11 9.58 -5.38 8.24
N ARG A 12 9.48 -4.18 8.84
CA ARG A 12 9.23 -4.02 10.28
C ARG A 12 7.75 -4.18 10.63
N GLN A 13 6.87 -3.69 9.76
CA GLN A 13 5.43 -3.74 9.95
C GLN A 13 4.77 -4.06 8.59
N PRO A 14 4.58 -5.36 8.26
CA PRO A 14 4.16 -5.80 6.93
C PRO A 14 2.66 -5.62 6.68
N LEU A 15 2.14 -4.45 7.04
CA LEU A 15 0.73 -4.10 6.94
C LEU A 15 0.56 -2.68 6.43
N LEU A 16 -0.33 -2.53 5.46
CA LEU A 16 -0.87 -1.26 5.01
C LEU A 16 -2.39 -1.27 5.16
N VAL A 17 -2.97 -0.10 5.34
CA VAL A 17 -4.43 0.08 5.34
C VAL A 17 -4.82 1.14 4.32
N VAL A 18 -5.77 0.81 3.45
CA VAL A 18 -6.39 1.77 2.52
C VAL A 18 -7.67 2.31 3.13
N LEU A 19 -7.73 3.60 3.32
CA LEU A 19 -8.93 4.33 3.71
C LEU A 19 -9.59 4.95 2.48
N ARG A 20 -10.91 4.84 2.40
CA ARG A 20 -11.72 5.31 1.28
C ARG A 20 -12.92 6.09 1.80
N ALA A 21 -13.15 7.26 1.23
CA ALA A 21 -14.34 8.10 1.45
C ALA A 21 -14.50 9.03 0.24
N ASP A 22 -15.67 9.63 0.09
CA ASP A 22 -15.92 10.63 -0.95
C ASP A 22 -15.08 11.87 -0.74
N GLN A 23 -14.90 12.27 0.51
CA GLN A 23 -14.04 13.40 0.92
C GLN A 23 -12.97 12.90 1.91
N PRO A 24 -11.68 13.20 1.69
CA PRO A 24 -10.59 12.73 2.56
C PRO A 24 -10.76 13.09 4.04
N LEU A 25 -11.25 14.27 4.39
CA LEU A 25 -11.42 14.67 5.80
C LEU A 25 -12.40 13.80 6.59
N GLN A 26 -13.33 13.10 5.93
CA GLN A 26 -14.19 12.11 6.58
C GLN A 26 -13.38 10.94 7.18
N LEU A 27 -12.13 10.80 6.77
CA LEU A 27 -11.21 9.73 7.22
C LEU A 27 -10.45 10.11 8.49
N GLN A 28 -10.51 11.36 8.97
CA GLN A 28 -9.69 11.87 10.07
C GLN A 28 -9.78 11.00 11.33
N GLY A 29 -10.99 10.64 11.77
CA GLY A 29 -11.18 9.81 12.97
C GLY A 29 -10.61 8.40 12.81
N ARG A 30 -10.75 7.80 11.61
CA ARG A 30 -10.17 6.46 11.32
C ARG A 30 -8.66 6.51 11.23
N LEU A 31 -8.12 7.54 10.60
CA LEU A 31 -6.68 7.74 10.52
C LEU A 31 -6.06 7.95 11.91
N ALA A 32 -6.72 8.75 12.77
CA ALA A 32 -6.31 8.92 14.17
C ALA A 32 -6.30 7.57 14.92
N ALA A 33 -7.37 6.80 14.82
CA ALA A 33 -7.44 5.48 15.47
C ALA A 33 -6.35 4.51 15.00
N LEU A 34 -6.02 4.50 13.69
CA LEU A 34 -4.91 3.71 13.16
C LEU A 34 -3.54 4.20 13.66
N ALA A 35 -3.36 5.52 13.74
CA ALA A 35 -2.14 6.12 14.29
C ALA A 35 -1.96 5.77 15.79
N ASP A 36 -3.03 5.80 16.58
CA ASP A 36 -3.03 5.43 17.99
C ASP A 36 -2.70 3.95 18.20
N LEU A 37 -3.14 3.08 17.28
CA LEU A 37 -2.75 1.67 17.25
C LEU A 37 -1.26 1.49 16.83
N GLY A 38 -0.61 2.54 16.34
CA GLY A 38 0.77 2.52 15.89
C GLY A 38 0.97 1.97 14.48
N LEU A 39 -0.06 2.02 13.62
CA LEU A 39 0.10 1.71 12.20
C LEU A 39 0.89 2.81 11.51
N VAL A 40 1.94 2.41 10.78
CA VAL A 40 2.85 3.36 10.12
C VAL A 40 2.42 3.69 8.69
N HIS A 41 1.96 2.71 7.91
CA HIS A 41 1.65 2.89 6.49
C HIS A 41 0.14 2.90 6.24
N VAL A 42 -0.40 4.04 5.82
CA VAL A 42 -1.81 4.22 5.47
C VAL A 42 -1.92 4.87 4.10
N GLU A 43 -2.83 4.39 3.29
CA GLU A 43 -3.14 4.94 1.97
C GLU A 43 -4.50 5.64 2.01
N ILE A 44 -4.56 6.85 1.46
CA ILE A 44 -5.82 7.53 1.15
C ILE A 44 -6.16 7.23 -0.30
N ALA A 45 -7.32 6.64 -0.55
CA ALA A 45 -7.75 6.41 -1.92
C ALA A 45 -7.99 7.73 -2.64
N TRP A 46 -7.40 7.85 -3.84
CA TRP A 46 -7.67 9.01 -4.68
C TRP A 46 -9.12 8.97 -5.20
N THR A 47 -9.74 10.15 -5.22
CA THR A 47 -11.03 10.44 -5.83
C THR A 47 -10.95 11.79 -6.53
N PRO A 48 -11.70 12.03 -7.63
CA PRO A 48 -11.68 13.30 -8.36
C PRO A 48 -12.45 14.42 -7.62
N HIS A 49 -12.22 14.54 -6.32
CA HIS A 49 -12.85 15.57 -5.50
C HIS A 49 -12.01 16.87 -5.54
N PRO A 50 -12.57 18.03 -5.83
CA PRO A 50 -11.82 19.28 -5.99
C PRO A 50 -10.92 19.65 -4.81
N ALA A 51 -11.35 19.36 -3.58
CA ALA A 51 -10.58 19.63 -2.38
C ALA A 51 -9.70 18.43 -1.93
N TRP A 52 -9.49 17.40 -2.77
CA TRP A 52 -8.75 16.20 -2.36
C TRP A 52 -7.33 16.53 -1.88
N VAL A 53 -6.60 17.33 -2.65
CA VAL A 53 -5.22 17.73 -2.35
C VAL A 53 -5.13 18.46 -1.02
N GLU A 54 -5.93 19.52 -0.86
CA GLU A 54 -5.95 20.34 0.36
C GLU A 54 -6.28 19.51 1.60
N GLN A 55 -7.32 18.67 1.51
CA GLN A 55 -7.76 17.84 2.62
C GLN A 55 -6.72 16.75 2.99
N VAL A 56 -6.05 16.18 2.01
CA VAL A 56 -4.98 15.19 2.24
C VAL A 56 -3.74 15.84 2.86
N ILE A 57 -3.38 17.05 2.44
CA ILE A 57 -2.32 17.84 3.09
C ILE A 57 -2.66 18.04 4.57
N GLN A 58 -3.89 18.43 4.88
CA GLN A 58 -4.36 18.63 6.25
C GLN A 58 -4.25 17.33 7.07
N LEU A 59 -4.72 16.19 6.53
CA LEU A 59 -4.59 14.89 7.20
C LEU A 59 -3.12 14.53 7.46
N ARG A 60 -2.23 14.75 6.49
CA ARG A 60 -0.80 14.48 6.62
C ARG A 60 -0.14 15.32 7.72
N LEU A 61 -0.50 16.58 7.81
CA LEU A 61 0.05 17.49 8.84
C LEU A 61 -0.45 17.13 10.24
N CYS A 62 -1.71 16.67 10.36
CA CYS A 62 -2.28 16.25 11.64
C CYS A 62 -1.72 14.91 12.14
N HIS A 63 -1.18 14.07 11.24
CA HIS A 63 -0.69 12.73 11.60
C HIS A 63 0.76 12.49 11.12
N PRO A 64 1.75 13.22 11.65
CA PRO A 64 3.14 13.16 11.17
C PRO A 64 3.84 11.81 11.43
N SER A 65 3.33 11.00 12.36
CA SER A 65 3.83 9.64 12.63
C SER A 65 3.44 8.62 11.56
N VAL A 66 2.40 8.92 10.77
CA VAL A 66 1.91 8.04 9.71
C VAL A 66 2.58 8.39 8.39
N LYS A 67 3.05 7.38 7.67
CA LYS A 67 3.56 7.50 6.30
C LYS A 67 2.38 7.38 5.34
N LEU A 68 1.76 8.52 5.03
CA LEU A 68 0.63 8.56 4.11
C LEU A 68 1.08 8.33 2.67
N GLY A 69 0.42 7.40 2.00
CA GLY A 69 0.47 7.17 0.56
C GLY A 69 -0.90 7.37 -0.07
N ALA A 70 -0.98 7.21 -1.39
CA ALA A 70 -2.23 7.19 -2.12
C ALA A 70 -2.52 5.82 -2.71
N ALA A 71 -3.77 5.37 -2.64
CA ALA A 71 -4.28 4.23 -3.38
C ALA A 71 -5.12 4.66 -4.60
N SER A 72 -5.41 3.71 -5.49
CA SER A 72 -6.28 3.91 -6.66
C SER A 72 -5.75 4.92 -7.68
N VAL A 73 -4.43 5.05 -7.81
CA VAL A 73 -3.80 5.95 -8.77
C VAL A 73 -3.80 5.29 -10.15
N THR A 74 -4.73 5.72 -11.02
CA THR A 74 -4.95 5.14 -12.36
C THR A 74 -4.82 6.15 -13.49
N SER A 75 -4.53 7.42 -13.18
CA SER A 75 -4.42 8.50 -14.17
C SER A 75 -3.28 9.45 -13.82
N LEU A 76 -2.85 10.24 -14.81
CA LEU A 76 -1.86 11.30 -14.63
C LEU A 76 -2.41 12.40 -13.69
N GLU A 77 -3.71 12.68 -13.73
CA GLU A 77 -4.37 13.60 -12.81
C GLU A 77 -4.22 13.12 -11.36
N ALA A 78 -4.53 11.83 -11.09
CA ALA A 78 -4.35 11.25 -9.77
C ALA A 78 -2.90 11.35 -9.30
N LEU A 79 -1.94 11.06 -10.18
CA LEU A 79 -0.52 11.12 -9.88
C LEU A 79 -0.06 12.55 -9.55
N ALA A 80 -0.52 13.54 -10.32
CA ALA A 80 -0.23 14.95 -10.06
C ALA A 80 -0.77 15.39 -8.70
N ALA A 81 -2.02 15.04 -8.38
CA ALA A 81 -2.64 15.35 -7.09
C ALA A 81 -1.86 14.72 -5.90
N VAL A 82 -1.39 13.47 -6.06
CA VAL A 82 -0.57 12.79 -5.04
C VAL A 82 0.76 13.51 -4.83
N SER A 83 1.40 13.94 -5.91
CA SER A 83 2.66 14.70 -5.87
C SER A 83 2.46 16.05 -5.18
N GLU A 84 1.41 16.79 -5.55
CA GLU A 84 1.05 18.08 -4.97
C GLU A 84 0.71 17.97 -3.48
N ALA A 85 0.00 16.92 -3.08
CA ALA A 85 -0.30 16.65 -1.67
C ALA A 85 0.96 16.27 -0.85
N GLY A 86 2.11 16.05 -1.50
CA GLY A 86 3.37 15.70 -0.85
C GLY A 86 3.32 14.35 -0.14
N LEU A 87 2.58 13.39 -0.70
CA LEU A 87 2.49 12.04 -0.12
C LEU A 87 3.79 11.25 -0.31
N HIS A 88 3.98 10.25 0.52
CA HIS A 88 5.23 9.50 0.57
C HIS A 88 5.40 8.53 -0.61
N TYR A 89 4.29 7.96 -1.11
CA TYR A 89 4.24 7.01 -2.21
C TYR A 89 2.85 6.93 -2.82
N ALA A 90 2.75 6.33 -3.99
CA ALA A 90 1.50 6.04 -4.70
C ALA A 90 1.40 4.54 -5.02
N MET A 91 0.19 4.00 -4.99
CA MET A 91 -0.11 2.64 -5.41
C MET A 91 -1.17 2.63 -6.51
N ALA A 92 -0.82 2.00 -7.63
CA ALA A 92 -1.74 1.75 -8.72
C ALA A 92 -2.36 0.35 -8.59
N PRO A 93 -3.61 0.15 -9.02
CA PRO A 93 -4.18 -1.19 -9.16
C PRO A 93 -3.81 -1.85 -10.50
N ILE A 94 -3.12 -1.13 -11.38
CA ILE A 94 -2.76 -1.53 -12.75
C ILE A 94 -1.26 -1.34 -12.99
N PHE A 95 -0.74 -2.06 -13.99
CA PHE A 95 0.57 -1.79 -14.56
C PHE A 95 0.43 -0.79 -15.72
N SER A 96 1.13 0.32 -15.66
CA SER A 96 1.15 1.35 -16.73
C SER A 96 2.53 1.96 -16.85
N LEU A 97 3.12 1.84 -18.05
CA LEU A 97 4.41 2.46 -18.37
C LEU A 97 4.34 3.99 -18.34
N GLU A 98 3.21 4.55 -18.76
CA GLU A 98 2.99 5.99 -18.75
C GLU A 98 3.01 6.54 -17.32
N LEU A 99 2.26 5.91 -16.40
CA LEU A 99 2.24 6.30 -15.00
C LEU A 99 3.61 6.13 -14.32
N LEU A 100 4.33 5.04 -14.62
CA LEU A 100 5.68 4.82 -14.10
C LEU A 100 6.66 5.89 -14.59
N SER A 101 6.58 6.28 -15.86
CA SER A 101 7.41 7.34 -16.42
C SER A 101 7.12 8.70 -15.78
N ALA A 102 5.84 9.06 -15.67
CA ALA A 102 5.41 10.30 -15.05
C ALA A 102 5.78 10.36 -13.54
N ALA A 103 5.64 9.25 -12.83
CA ALA A 103 6.02 9.17 -11.42
C ALA A 103 7.53 9.40 -11.20
N ARG A 104 8.38 8.83 -12.09
CA ARG A 104 9.82 9.06 -12.06
C ARG A 104 10.17 10.53 -12.30
N GLN A 105 9.52 11.17 -13.27
CA GLN A 105 9.71 12.60 -13.55
C GLN A 105 9.30 13.47 -12.35
N ALA A 106 8.22 13.09 -11.65
CA ALA A 106 7.74 13.75 -10.43
C ALA A 106 8.54 13.37 -9.17
N GLN A 107 9.56 12.50 -9.27
CA GLN A 107 10.32 11.94 -8.12
C GLN A 107 9.41 11.28 -7.07
N LEU A 108 8.28 10.73 -7.49
CA LEU A 108 7.32 10.03 -6.66
C LEU A 108 7.47 8.51 -6.81
N LEU A 109 7.55 7.79 -5.71
CA LEU A 109 7.53 6.33 -5.74
C LEU A 109 6.13 5.86 -6.12
N LEU A 110 6.00 5.21 -7.28
CA LEU A 110 4.79 4.51 -7.71
C LEU A 110 5.01 3.00 -7.66
N VAL A 111 4.17 2.30 -6.89
CA VAL A 111 4.14 0.84 -6.84
C VAL A 111 3.06 0.37 -7.82
N PRO A 112 3.43 -0.30 -8.93
CA PRO A 112 2.46 -0.76 -9.92
C PRO A 112 1.68 -1.98 -9.44
N GLY A 113 0.42 -2.07 -9.89
CA GLY A 113 -0.41 -3.26 -9.74
C GLY A 113 -0.04 -4.33 -10.76
N VAL A 114 -0.03 -5.59 -10.34
CA VAL A 114 0.25 -6.77 -11.18
C VAL A 114 -0.72 -7.89 -10.81
N PHE A 115 -1.07 -8.73 -11.78
CA PHE A 115 -1.94 -9.88 -11.58
C PHE A 115 -1.34 -11.15 -12.21
N SER A 116 -0.61 -11.02 -13.31
CA SER A 116 -0.05 -12.13 -14.09
C SER A 116 1.48 -12.19 -14.00
N PRO A 117 2.11 -13.35 -14.28
CA PRO A 117 3.57 -13.47 -14.36
C PRO A 117 4.18 -12.49 -15.37
N SER A 118 3.50 -12.22 -16.49
CA SER A 118 3.97 -11.28 -17.50
C SER A 118 4.02 -9.84 -16.98
N GLU A 119 3.03 -9.42 -16.19
CA GLU A 119 3.05 -8.08 -15.57
C GLU A 119 4.10 -7.97 -14.47
N VAL A 120 4.32 -9.05 -13.70
CA VAL A 120 5.42 -9.10 -12.72
C VAL A 120 6.77 -8.93 -13.41
N GLN A 121 7.00 -9.66 -14.52
CA GLN A 121 8.23 -9.53 -15.31
C GLN A 121 8.37 -8.14 -15.89
N ALA A 122 7.29 -7.59 -16.50
CA ALA A 122 7.31 -6.25 -17.04
C ALA A 122 7.63 -5.17 -15.99
N ALA A 123 7.09 -5.32 -14.77
CA ALA A 123 7.43 -4.43 -13.66
C ALA A 123 8.89 -4.55 -13.24
N ALA A 124 9.43 -5.77 -13.16
CA ALA A 124 10.84 -6.02 -12.85
C ALA A 124 11.78 -5.44 -13.91
N ASP A 125 11.44 -5.60 -15.20
CA ASP A 125 12.21 -5.03 -16.34
C ASP A 125 12.22 -3.50 -16.32
N GLN A 126 11.20 -2.89 -15.76
CA GLN A 126 11.14 -1.46 -15.48
C GLN A 126 11.89 -1.04 -14.21
N GLY A 127 12.54 -1.95 -13.52
CA GLY A 127 13.27 -1.68 -12.28
C GLY A 127 12.36 -1.44 -11.08
N CYS A 128 11.09 -1.86 -11.12
CA CYS A 128 10.19 -1.77 -9.98
C CYS A 128 10.62 -2.77 -8.90
N ARG A 129 11.07 -2.26 -7.77
CA ARG A 129 11.50 -3.10 -6.62
C ARG A 129 10.33 -3.59 -5.76
N LEU A 130 9.17 -2.95 -5.88
CA LEU A 130 7.92 -3.33 -5.24
C LEU A 130 6.83 -3.45 -6.30
N VAL A 131 5.92 -4.40 -6.07
CA VAL A 131 4.69 -4.55 -6.85
C VAL A 131 3.51 -4.79 -5.91
N LYS A 132 2.33 -4.40 -6.35
CA LYS A 132 1.05 -4.67 -5.69
C LYS A 132 0.33 -5.80 -6.40
N LEU A 133 0.26 -6.98 -5.79
CA LEU A 133 -0.55 -8.09 -6.29
C LEU A 133 -2.03 -7.75 -6.10
N PHE A 134 -2.80 -7.55 -7.19
CA PHE A 134 -4.17 -7.05 -7.12
C PHE A 134 -5.07 -7.57 -8.25
N PRO A 135 -6.31 -8.02 -7.95
CA PRO A 135 -6.85 -8.29 -6.61
C PRO A 135 -6.38 -9.65 -6.06
N ALA A 136 -5.66 -9.63 -4.94
CA ALA A 136 -4.96 -10.79 -4.41
C ALA A 136 -5.90 -11.96 -4.04
N VAL A 137 -7.06 -11.67 -3.46
CA VAL A 137 -8.03 -12.70 -3.05
C VAL A 137 -8.42 -13.65 -4.20
N SER A 138 -8.41 -13.15 -5.45
CA SER A 138 -8.77 -13.95 -6.63
C SER A 138 -7.72 -15.00 -7.00
N LEU A 139 -6.47 -14.85 -6.52
CA LEU A 139 -5.34 -15.71 -6.84
C LEU A 139 -5.04 -16.74 -5.72
N GLY A 140 -5.38 -16.38 -4.48
CA GLY A 140 -5.05 -17.17 -3.30
C GLY A 140 -3.61 -16.97 -2.79
N PRO A 141 -3.33 -17.34 -1.53
CA PRO A 141 -2.07 -17.04 -0.87
C PRO A 141 -0.86 -17.72 -1.51
N ASP A 142 -1.00 -18.93 -2.05
CA ASP A 142 0.10 -19.70 -2.64
C ASP A 142 0.60 -19.16 -3.99
N TYR A 143 -0.16 -18.28 -4.63
CA TYR A 143 0.13 -17.81 -5.98
C TYR A 143 1.54 -17.23 -6.09
N TRP A 144 1.91 -16.32 -5.18
CA TRP A 144 3.19 -15.63 -5.24
C TRP A 144 4.37 -16.57 -5.05
N ALA A 145 4.25 -17.53 -4.13
CA ALA A 145 5.29 -18.55 -3.91
C ALA A 145 5.54 -19.41 -5.15
N ARG A 146 4.48 -19.72 -5.93
CA ARG A 146 4.58 -20.52 -7.16
C ARG A 146 5.33 -19.81 -8.30
N LEU A 147 5.45 -18.48 -8.26
CA LEU A 147 6.23 -17.74 -9.24
C LEU A 147 7.74 -17.85 -9.00
N ARG A 148 8.20 -18.20 -7.80
CA ARG A 148 9.62 -18.23 -7.45
C ARG A 148 10.43 -19.26 -8.26
N ALA A 149 9.82 -20.38 -8.60
CA ALA A 149 10.53 -21.44 -9.34
C ALA A 149 10.83 -21.04 -10.80
N PRO A 150 9.86 -20.50 -11.57
CA PRO A 150 10.10 -20.08 -12.96
C PRO A 150 10.74 -18.70 -13.08
N MET A 151 10.70 -17.85 -12.04
CA MET A 151 11.19 -16.46 -12.08
C MET A 151 12.32 -16.29 -11.06
N ALA A 152 13.53 -16.07 -11.54
CA ALA A 152 14.75 -16.06 -10.73
C ALA A 152 14.77 -14.97 -9.62
N CYS A 153 14.12 -13.83 -9.86
CA CYS A 153 14.09 -12.73 -8.92
C CYS A 153 12.70 -12.05 -8.95
N LEU A 154 12.00 -12.10 -7.83
CA LEU A 154 10.71 -11.44 -7.68
C LEU A 154 10.86 -10.11 -6.95
N PRO A 155 10.11 -9.06 -7.35
CA PRO A 155 10.01 -7.84 -6.58
C PRO A 155 9.40 -8.08 -5.18
N PHE A 156 9.56 -7.14 -4.27
CA PHE A 156 8.85 -7.10 -2.98
C PHE A 156 7.33 -7.05 -3.23
N CYS A 157 6.61 -8.04 -2.75
CA CYS A 157 5.18 -8.23 -3.04
C CYS A 157 4.29 -7.69 -1.92
N ILE A 158 3.40 -6.78 -2.28
CA ILE A 158 2.34 -6.29 -1.41
C ILE A 158 1.00 -6.88 -1.90
N ALA A 159 0.45 -7.86 -1.18
CA ALA A 159 -0.84 -8.45 -1.51
C ALA A 159 -1.99 -7.52 -1.11
N ALA A 160 -2.89 -7.22 -2.04
CA ALA A 160 -3.98 -6.28 -1.83
C ALA A 160 -5.26 -6.68 -2.57
N GLY A 161 -6.40 -6.29 -2.01
CA GLY A 161 -7.72 -6.49 -2.62
C GLY A 161 -8.45 -7.73 -2.11
N GLY A 162 -9.53 -7.47 -1.35
CA GLY A 162 -10.43 -8.49 -0.83
C GLY A 162 -9.96 -9.18 0.45
N LEU A 163 -8.85 -8.76 1.05
CA LEU A 163 -8.26 -9.38 2.23
C LEU A 163 -8.82 -8.78 3.53
N ALA A 164 -8.98 -9.63 4.55
CA ALA A 164 -9.37 -9.29 5.90
C ALA A 164 -8.19 -9.42 6.88
N ALA A 165 -8.36 -8.98 8.13
CA ALA A 165 -7.32 -9.07 9.14
C ALA A 165 -6.86 -10.52 9.42
N ALA A 166 -7.78 -11.48 9.32
CA ALA A 166 -7.48 -12.92 9.47
C ALA A 166 -6.60 -13.48 8.33
N ASP A 167 -6.56 -12.82 7.18
CA ASP A 167 -5.75 -13.27 6.03
C ASP A 167 -4.28 -12.83 6.15
N VAL A 168 -3.98 -11.85 6.99
CA VAL A 168 -2.64 -11.24 7.05
C VAL A 168 -1.56 -12.28 7.31
N GLU A 169 -1.69 -13.08 8.37
CA GLU A 169 -0.69 -14.08 8.71
C GLU A 169 -0.59 -15.23 7.69
N PRO A 170 -1.69 -15.82 7.20
CA PRO A 170 -1.64 -16.82 6.14
C PRO A 170 -0.93 -16.34 4.88
N TRP A 171 -1.19 -15.10 4.44
CA TRP A 171 -0.56 -14.54 3.25
C TRP A 171 0.93 -14.27 3.44
N LEU A 172 1.34 -13.73 4.58
CA LEU A 172 2.75 -13.55 4.93
C LEU A 172 3.48 -14.89 5.02
N ALA A 173 2.87 -15.90 5.65
CA ALA A 173 3.43 -17.25 5.75
C ALA A 173 3.58 -17.92 4.38
N ALA A 174 2.69 -17.64 3.44
CA ALA A 174 2.76 -18.12 2.06
C ALA A 174 3.82 -17.40 1.21
N GLY A 175 4.43 -16.33 1.72
CA GLY A 175 5.63 -15.73 1.13
C GLY A 175 5.41 -14.42 0.39
N VAL A 176 4.27 -13.73 0.55
CA VAL A 176 4.21 -12.29 0.22
C VAL A 176 4.93 -11.50 1.30
N ASP A 177 5.40 -10.31 0.96
CA ASP A 177 6.23 -9.52 1.87
C ASP A 177 5.41 -8.56 2.75
N ALA A 178 4.23 -8.15 2.28
CA ALA A 178 3.30 -7.30 3.03
C ALA A 178 1.86 -7.49 2.56
N VAL A 179 0.90 -7.06 3.37
CA VAL A 179 -0.54 -7.15 3.09
C VAL A 179 -1.19 -5.78 3.21
N THR A 180 -2.09 -5.46 2.30
CA THR A 180 -2.91 -4.25 2.35
C THR A 180 -4.38 -4.61 2.60
N LEU A 181 -4.96 -4.04 3.64
CA LEU A 181 -6.38 -4.16 3.97
C LEU A 181 -7.14 -2.90 3.52
N GLY A 182 -8.35 -3.09 3.05
CA GLY A 182 -9.20 -2.00 2.59
C GLY A 182 -10.58 -2.03 3.25
N ALA A 183 -11.58 -2.58 2.57
CA ALA A 183 -12.97 -2.61 3.03
C ALA A 183 -13.16 -3.26 4.41
N ALA A 184 -12.34 -4.26 4.74
CA ALA A 184 -12.41 -4.98 6.02
C ALA A 184 -12.12 -4.09 7.26
N VAL A 185 -11.52 -2.92 7.05
CA VAL A 185 -11.18 -1.94 8.11
C VAL A 185 -11.95 -0.63 7.93
N ALA A 186 -13.07 -0.69 7.21
CA ALA A 186 -13.88 0.50 6.92
C ALA A 186 -14.64 1.04 8.13
N ASP A 187 -14.89 0.21 9.13
CA ASP A 187 -15.56 0.57 10.38
C ASP A 187 -14.67 0.31 11.61
N PRO A 188 -15.03 0.84 12.79
CA PRO A 188 -14.26 0.64 14.02
C PRO A 188 -14.12 -0.83 14.45
N ALA A 189 -15.10 -1.68 14.15
CA ALA A 189 -15.05 -3.11 14.48
C ALA A 189 -13.95 -3.81 13.66
N GLY A 190 -13.72 -3.38 12.43
CA GLY A 190 -12.63 -3.88 11.58
C GLY A 190 -11.22 -3.50 12.06
N LEU A 191 -11.09 -2.49 12.93
CA LEU A 191 -9.80 -2.08 13.48
C LEU A 191 -9.36 -2.96 14.67
N ALA A 192 -10.31 -3.47 15.45
CA ALA A 192 -10.00 -4.24 16.65
C ALA A 192 -9.06 -5.45 16.40
N PRO A 193 -9.23 -6.24 15.31
CA PRO A 193 -8.33 -7.35 15.00
C PRO A 193 -6.89 -6.94 14.65
N LEU A 194 -6.63 -5.66 14.36
CA LEU A 194 -5.29 -5.17 14.01
C LEU A 194 -4.40 -4.99 15.24
N ALA A 195 -5.00 -4.67 16.40
CA ALA A 195 -4.25 -4.38 17.62
C ALA A 195 -3.25 -5.49 18.00
N PRO A 196 -3.62 -6.78 18.08
CA PRO A 196 -2.69 -7.85 18.43
C PRO A 196 -1.57 -8.04 17.36
N LEU A 197 -1.87 -7.83 16.09
CA LEU A 197 -0.87 -7.90 15.01
C LEU A 197 0.17 -6.80 15.16
N LEU A 198 -0.27 -5.56 15.34
CA LEU A 198 0.60 -4.39 15.48
C LEU A 198 1.44 -4.45 16.74
N GLU A 199 0.86 -4.89 17.87
CA GLU A 199 1.59 -5.07 19.12
C GLU A 199 2.70 -6.11 19.01
N ARG A 200 2.45 -7.23 18.32
CA ARG A 200 3.45 -8.26 18.08
C ARG A 200 4.63 -7.72 17.28
N TRP A 201 4.39 -6.99 16.17
CA TRP A 201 5.47 -6.44 15.34
C TRP A 201 6.24 -5.32 16.05
N ARG A 202 5.58 -4.58 16.93
CA ARG A 202 6.26 -3.58 17.76
C ARG A 202 7.30 -4.20 18.70
N ARG A 203 7.05 -5.43 19.18
CA ARG A 203 7.94 -6.16 20.09
C ARG A 203 9.04 -6.94 19.38
N GLN A 204 8.91 -7.20 18.09
CA GLN A 204 9.94 -7.91 17.34
C GLN A 204 11.13 -6.96 17.06
N PRO A 205 12.38 -7.34 17.40
CA PRO A 205 13.53 -6.59 16.94
C PRO A 205 13.53 -6.59 15.41
N ALA A 206 13.91 -5.44 14.81
CA ALA A 206 14.04 -5.33 13.37
C ALA A 206 14.91 -6.50 12.86
N TRP A 207 14.39 -7.27 11.90
CA TRP A 207 15.15 -8.32 11.24
C TRP A 207 16.44 -7.72 10.69
N GLN A 208 17.59 -8.21 11.19
CA GLN A 208 18.91 -7.85 10.70
C GLN A 208 19.17 -8.48 9.34
#